data_6c6e07b4ddaa455e3c54c28acb81fd30
#
_entry.id   6c6e07b4ddaa455e3c54c28acb81fd30
#
_cell.length_a   1.000
_cell.length_b   1.000
_cell.length_c   1.000
_cell.angle_alpha   90.00
_cell.angle_beta   90.00
_cell.angle_gamma   90.00
#
_symmetry.space_group_name_H-M   'P 1'
#
loop_
_entity.id
_entity.type
_entity.pdbx_description
1 polymer ?
#
loop_
_entity_poly.entity_id
_entity_poly.type
_entity_poly.pdbx_seq_one_letter_code
_entity_poly.pdbx_strand_id
1 'polypeptide(L)'
;MPLYFERIEKMNKTIKNTVFSAMFLALCLVLPLITFGSTQIGNAISPMHIPVLICGFVCGWQYGAIVGLIAPFLRYLIFHMPPIYPIGTAMAFELAAYGILSGILYKIFPKKNKFIYPALIISMLGGRIVWGIVRYIMAGLGGSEFNISMFVAGAFTNAIPAIIFHIVIVPLVVMAFKKTGYLKD
;
A
#
# COMPACT_ATOMS: atom_id res chain seq x y z
N MET A 1 34.11 -9.24 18.38
CA MET A 1 34.12 -8.08 17.46
C MET A 1 33.11 -8.18 16.29
N PRO A 2 32.98 -9.29 15.52
CA PRO A 2 32.01 -9.39 14.42
C PRO A 2 30.55 -9.22 14.85
N LEU A 3 30.13 -9.81 15.96
CA LEU A 3 28.76 -9.69 16.50
C LEU A 3 28.35 -8.25 16.85
N TYR A 4 29.28 -7.42 17.27
CA TYR A 4 29.02 -6.01 17.58
C TYR A 4 28.75 -5.19 16.32
N PHE A 5 29.53 -5.38 15.26
CA PHE A 5 29.33 -4.70 13.98
C PHE A 5 28.02 -5.14 13.29
N GLU A 6 27.71 -6.42 13.33
CA GLU A 6 26.44 -6.95 12.80
C GLU A 6 25.23 -6.35 13.53
N ARG A 7 25.32 -6.19 14.84
CA ARG A 7 24.27 -5.57 15.66
C ARG A 7 24.07 -4.09 15.33
N ILE A 8 25.16 -3.34 15.10
CA ILE A 8 25.09 -1.93 14.67
C ILE A 8 24.48 -1.81 13.28
N GLU A 9 24.88 -2.65 12.34
CA GLU A 9 24.35 -2.63 10.97
C GLU A 9 22.84 -2.94 10.94
N LYS A 10 22.41 -3.94 11.72
CA LYS A 10 20.99 -4.28 11.88
C LYS A 10 20.19 -3.16 12.53
N MET A 11 20.72 -2.52 13.54
CA MET A 11 20.11 -1.37 14.23
C MET A 11 19.98 -0.18 13.28
N ASN A 12 21.02 0.15 12.51
CA ASN A 12 20.98 1.21 11.51
C ASN A 12 19.93 0.95 10.43
N LYS A 13 19.78 -0.31 10.00
CA LYS A 13 18.73 -0.69 9.03
C LYS A 13 17.33 -0.51 9.62
N THR A 14 17.11 -0.91 10.86
CA THR A 14 15.81 -0.74 11.54
C THR A 14 15.44 0.74 11.65
N ILE A 15 16.38 1.59 12.10
CA ILE A 15 16.14 3.03 12.20
C ILE A 15 15.80 3.64 10.84
N LYS A 16 16.57 3.30 9.80
CA LYS A 16 16.29 3.76 8.43
C LYS A 16 14.90 3.35 7.95
N ASN A 17 14.53 2.08 8.13
CA ASN A 17 13.21 1.59 7.73
C ASN A 17 12.09 2.29 8.50
N THR A 18 12.26 2.56 9.79
CA THR A 18 11.27 3.29 10.60
C THR A 18 11.10 4.73 10.09
N VAL A 19 12.20 5.44 9.80
CA VAL A 19 12.15 6.81 9.26
C VAL A 19 11.45 6.84 7.89
N PHE A 20 11.80 5.93 6.98
CA PHE A 20 11.14 5.86 5.68
C PHE A 20 9.66 5.47 5.79
N SER A 21 9.32 4.57 6.72
CA SER A 21 7.92 4.20 6.95
C SER A 21 7.10 5.37 7.46
N ALA A 22 7.66 6.18 8.37
CA ALA A 22 7.02 7.41 8.83
C ALA A 22 6.84 8.42 7.68
N MET A 23 7.83 8.55 6.79
CA MET A 23 7.73 9.39 5.60
C MET A 23 6.63 8.86 4.65
N PHE A 24 6.55 7.55 4.40
CA PHE A 24 5.51 6.97 3.57
C PHE A 24 4.13 7.14 4.19
N LEU A 25 4.01 7.03 5.52
CA LEU A 25 2.77 7.31 6.23
C LEU A 25 2.35 8.78 6.06
N ALA A 26 3.28 9.73 6.19
CA ALA A 26 3.01 11.13 5.90
C ALA A 26 2.55 11.37 4.45
N LEU A 27 3.18 10.69 3.48
CA LEU A 27 2.74 10.74 2.08
C LEU A 27 1.33 10.16 1.88
N CYS A 28 0.94 9.12 2.62
CA CYS A 28 -0.44 8.62 2.60
C CYS A 28 -1.46 9.68 3.03
N LEU A 29 -1.09 10.58 3.92
CA LEU A 29 -1.96 11.67 4.38
C LEU A 29 -2.00 12.83 3.39
N VAL A 30 -0.85 13.20 2.81
CA VAL A 30 -0.68 14.40 1.98
C VAL A 30 -1.10 14.18 0.53
N LEU A 31 -0.70 13.04 -0.10
CA LEU A 31 -0.98 12.82 -1.52
C LEU A 31 -2.47 12.90 -1.89
N PRO A 32 -3.41 12.40 -1.08
CA PRO A 32 -4.83 12.57 -1.42
C PRO A 32 -5.33 14.01 -1.39
N LEU A 33 -4.59 14.97 -0.82
CA LEU A 33 -4.95 16.39 -0.89
C LEU A 33 -4.82 16.96 -2.32
N ILE A 34 -3.96 16.35 -3.15
CA ILE A 34 -3.80 16.71 -4.57
C ILE A 34 -5.11 16.54 -5.35
N THR A 35 -6.02 15.68 -4.87
CA THR A 35 -7.33 15.49 -5.50
C THR A 35 -8.36 16.58 -5.14
N PHE A 36 -7.95 17.61 -4.42
CA PHE A 36 -8.80 18.75 -4.00
C PHE A 36 -10.14 18.33 -3.35
N GLY A 37 -10.16 17.19 -2.64
CA GLY A 37 -11.37 16.67 -2.00
C GLY A 37 -12.38 16.02 -2.96
N SER A 38 -12.09 15.96 -4.26
CA SER A 38 -12.93 15.24 -5.22
C SER A 38 -12.86 13.74 -4.97
N THR A 39 -13.98 13.15 -4.55
CA THR A 39 -14.09 11.71 -4.32
C THR A 39 -13.93 10.91 -5.62
N GLN A 40 -14.36 11.46 -6.75
CA GLN A 40 -14.25 10.81 -8.06
C GLN A 40 -12.77 10.70 -8.47
N ILE A 41 -12.02 11.81 -8.41
CA ILE A 41 -10.59 11.83 -8.74
C ILE A 41 -9.79 11.02 -7.72
N GLY A 42 -10.14 11.12 -6.43
CA GLY A 42 -9.52 10.35 -5.37
C GLY A 42 -9.65 8.84 -5.57
N ASN A 43 -10.84 8.36 -5.94
CA ASN A 43 -11.09 6.95 -6.24
C ASN A 43 -10.38 6.52 -7.53
N ALA A 44 -10.36 7.38 -8.56
CA ALA A 44 -9.73 7.09 -9.85
C ALA A 44 -8.20 6.97 -9.77
N ILE A 45 -7.54 7.72 -8.87
CA ILE A 45 -6.07 7.72 -8.74
C ILE A 45 -5.61 6.88 -7.56
N SER A 46 -6.45 6.76 -6.52
CA SER A 46 -6.15 6.04 -5.28
C SER A 46 -4.77 6.40 -4.70
N PRO A 47 -4.46 7.68 -4.45
CA PRO A 47 -3.10 8.16 -4.20
C PRO A 47 -2.50 7.61 -2.91
N MET A 48 -3.31 7.21 -1.93
CA MET A 48 -2.86 6.62 -0.67
C MET A 48 -2.22 5.24 -0.86
N HIS A 49 -2.59 4.50 -1.92
CA HIS A 49 -2.08 3.15 -2.18
C HIS A 49 -0.61 3.16 -2.60
N ILE A 50 -0.16 4.21 -3.30
CA ILE A 50 1.20 4.33 -3.83
C ILE A 50 2.26 4.27 -2.72
N PRO A 51 2.21 5.12 -1.68
CA PRO A 51 3.22 5.08 -0.61
C PRO A 51 3.23 3.75 0.14
N VAL A 52 2.08 3.11 0.32
CA VAL A 52 2.00 1.81 1.01
C VAL A 52 2.69 0.70 0.21
N LEU A 53 2.41 0.62 -1.10
CA LEU A 53 3.07 -0.33 -2.00
C LEU A 53 4.59 -0.11 -1.99
N ILE A 54 5.04 1.16 -2.13
CA ILE A 54 6.46 1.50 -2.11
C ILE A 54 7.07 1.16 -0.74
N CYS A 55 6.38 1.44 0.38
CA CYS A 55 6.82 1.09 1.71
C CYS A 55 7.06 -0.42 1.85
N GLY A 56 6.16 -1.26 1.33
CA GLY A 56 6.33 -2.71 1.30
C GLY A 56 7.60 -3.12 0.53
N PHE A 57 7.82 -2.56 -0.66
CA PHE A 57 9.02 -2.83 -1.47
C PHE A 57 10.31 -2.36 -0.80
N VAL A 58 10.31 -1.18 -0.19
CA VAL A 58 11.51 -0.50 0.31
C VAL A 58 11.85 -0.89 1.73
N CYS A 59 10.87 -0.83 2.64
CA CYS A 59 11.08 -1.08 4.07
C CYS A 59 10.78 -2.53 4.46
N GLY A 60 10.07 -3.27 3.62
CA GLY A 60 9.66 -4.65 3.85
C GLY A 60 8.23 -4.78 4.36
N TRP A 61 7.74 -6.04 4.34
CA TRP A 61 6.33 -6.36 4.56
C TRP A 61 5.76 -5.90 5.90
N GLN A 62 6.56 -5.95 6.99
CA GLN A 62 6.13 -5.56 8.33
C GLN A 62 5.79 -4.07 8.39
N TYR A 63 6.66 -3.24 7.86
CA TYR A 63 6.47 -1.79 7.80
C TYR A 63 5.33 -1.41 6.84
N GLY A 64 5.28 -2.06 5.68
CA GLY A 64 4.19 -1.86 4.72
C GLY A 64 2.84 -2.22 5.29
N ALA A 65 2.75 -3.33 6.06
CA ALA A 65 1.53 -3.75 6.74
C ALA A 65 1.05 -2.72 7.77
N ILE A 66 1.97 -2.24 8.63
CA ILE A 66 1.66 -1.26 9.68
C ILE A 66 1.21 0.07 9.06
N VAL A 67 1.97 0.58 8.09
CA VAL A 67 1.61 1.83 7.38
C VAL A 67 0.26 1.69 6.70
N GLY A 68 0.02 0.58 5.99
CA GLY A 68 -1.24 0.33 5.29
C GLY A 68 -2.43 0.24 6.23
N LEU A 69 -2.28 -0.44 7.36
CA LEU A 69 -3.34 -0.59 8.35
C LEU A 69 -3.69 0.75 9.02
N ILE A 70 -2.70 1.55 9.36
CA ILE A 70 -2.87 2.79 10.14
C ILE A 70 -3.31 3.96 9.26
N ALA A 71 -2.84 4.04 8.02
CA ALA A 71 -3.02 5.22 7.17
C ALA A 71 -4.49 5.67 6.99
N PRO A 72 -5.48 4.80 6.70
CA PRO A 72 -6.87 5.24 6.55
C PRO A 72 -7.49 5.77 7.84
N PHE A 73 -7.18 5.15 8.98
CA PHE A 73 -7.69 5.60 10.28
C PHE A 73 -7.09 6.94 10.68
N LEU A 74 -5.77 7.11 10.52
CA LEU A 74 -5.10 8.36 10.81
C LEU A 74 -5.60 9.49 9.90
N ARG A 75 -5.83 9.19 8.63
CA ARG A 75 -6.41 10.15 7.70
C ARG A 75 -7.83 10.55 8.08
N TYR A 76 -8.66 9.60 8.54
CA TYR A 76 -9.98 9.92 9.06
C TYR A 76 -9.93 10.84 10.27
N LEU A 77 -9.02 10.59 11.21
CA LEU A 77 -8.86 11.42 12.41
C LEU A 77 -8.49 12.88 12.07
N ILE A 78 -7.71 13.09 11.00
CA ILE A 78 -7.22 14.43 10.62
C ILE A 78 -8.17 15.12 9.64
N PHE A 79 -8.70 14.41 8.66
CA PHE A 79 -9.44 14.98 7.53
C PHE A 79 -10.91 14.52 7.46
N HIS A 80 -11.36 13.65 8.37
CA HIS A 80 -12.70 13.05 8.41
C HIS A 80 -13.07 12.27 7.12
N MET A 81 -12.06 11.85 6.34
CA MET A 81 -12.21 11.09 5.10
C MET A 81 -11.08 10.09 4.91
N PRO A 82 -11.34 8.87 4.42
CA PRO A 82 -12.66 8.27 4.14
C PRO A 82 -13.44 7.95 5.42
N PRO A 83 -14.80 7.79 5.35
CA PRO A 83 -15.56 7.34 6.53
C PRO A 83 -15.04 6.00 7.02
N ILE A 84 -14.89 5.84 8.35
CA ILE A 84 -14.32 4.61 8.94
C ILE A 84 -15.10 3.39 8.50
N TYR A 85 -16.42 3.40 8.68
CA TYR A 85 -17.29 2.29 8.29
C TYR A 85 -18.12 2.67 7.06
N PRO A 86 -18.23 1.79 6.08
CA PRO A 86 -17.49 0.55 5.86
C PRO A 86 -16.19 0.75 5.05
N ILE A 87 -15.98 1.95 4.48
CA ILE A 87 -14.95 2.20 3.45
C ILE A 87 -13.55 2.19 4.05
N GLY A 88 -13.33 2.95 5.10
CA GLY A 88 -12.00 3.11 5.73
C GLY A 88 -11.48 1.81 6.31
N THR A 89 -12.36 1.02 6.94
CA THR A 89 -11.99 -0.29 7.48
C THR A 89 -11.58 -1.25 6.36
N ALA A 90 -12.40 -1.38 5.30
CA ALA A 90 -12.05 -2.24 4.17
C ALA A 90 -10.75 -1.80 3.48
N MET A 91 -10.55 -0.47 3.34
CA MET A 91 -9.31 0.10 2.79
C MET A 91 -8.11 -0.18 3.69
N ALA A 92 -8.24 -0.19 5.02
CA ALA A 92 -7.14 -0.49 5.92
C ALA A 92 -6.61 -1.92 5.74
N PHE A 93 -7.51 -2.89 5.62
CA PHE A 93 -7.13 -4.28 5.35
C PHE A 93 -6.56 -4.45 3.93
N GLU A 94 -7.11 -3.77 2.94
CA GLU A 94 -6.60 -3.75 1.57
C GLU A 94 -5.16 -3.22 1.53
N LEU A 95 -4.92 -2.06 2.13
CA LEU A 95 -3.61 -1.43 2.15
C LEU A 95 -2.59 -2.24 2.96
N ALA A 96 -3.00 -2.85 4.07
CA ALA A 96 -2.15 -3.77 4.81
C ALA A 96 -1.74 -4.97 3.94
N ALA A 97 -2.69 -5.56 3.20
CA ALA A 97 -2.40 -6.65 2.27
C ALA A 97 -1.44 -6.21 1.15
N TYR A 98 -1.60 -5.00 0.60
CA TYR A 98 -0.66 -4.43 -0.37
C TYR A 98 0.76 -4.34 0.19
N GLY A 99 0.91 -3.79 1.40
CA GLY A 99 2.21 -3.67 2.06
C GLY A 99 2.85 -5.02 2.36
N ILE A 100 2.05 -6.00 2.80
CA ILE A 100 2.52 -7.36 3.06
C ILE A 100 2.97 -8.03 1.76
N LEU A 101 2.10 -8.09 0.77
CA LEU A 101 2.35 -8.82 -0.47
C LEU A 101 3.51 -8.20 -1.25
N SER A 102 3.56 -6.87 -1.39
CA SER A 102 4.65 -6.20 -2.09
C SER A 102 6.00 -6.48 -1.43
N GLY A 103 6.07 -6.45 -0.10
CA GLY A 103 7.29 -6.73 0.63
C GLY A 103 7.73 -8.21 0.57
N ILE A 104 6.77 -9.14 0.69
CA ILE A 104 7.06 -10.58 0.61
C ILE A 104 7.48 -10.98 -0.81
N LEU A 105 6.70 -10.59 -1.82
CA LEU A 105 6.99 -10.94 -3.21
C LEU A 105 8.32 -10.33 -3.67
N TYR A 106 8.61 -9.09 -3.26
CA TYR A 106 9.91 -8.50 -3.55
C TYR A 106 11.07 -9.23 -2.88
N LYS A 107 10.85 -9.87 -1.71
CA LYS A 107 11.86 -10.69 -1.06
C LYS A 107 12.07 -12.03 -1.76
N ILE A 108 10.99 -12.63 -2.28
CA ILE A 108 11.01 -13.97 -2.90
C ILE A 108 11.51 -13.90 -4.34
N PHE A 109 11.09 -12.88 -5.10
CA PHE A 109 11.43 -12.76 -6.52
C PHE A 109 12.89 -12.31 -6.73
N PRO A 110 13.50 -12.70 -7.88
CA PRO A 110 14.83 -12.22 -8.24
C PRO A 110 14.88 -10.69 -8.26
N LYS A 111 15.97 -10.11 -7.72
CA LYS A 111 16.14 -8.65 -7.56
C LYS A 111 16.36 -7.88 -8.89
N LYS A 112 15.95 -8.45 -10.03
CA LYS A 112 15.99 -7.78 -11.33
C LYS A 112 14.79 -6.84 -11.47
N ASN A 113 14.99 -5.68 -12.10
CA ASN A 113 13.96 -4.65 -12.24
C ASN A 113 12.65 -5.16 -12.88
N LYS A 114 12.74 -6.10 -13.81
CA LYS A 114 11.57 -6.70 -14.45
C LYS A 114 10.64 -7.45 -13.49
N PHE A 115 11.14 -7.94 -12.35
CA PHE A 115 10.34 -8.66 -11.34
C PHE A 115 9.57 -7.75 -10.39
N ILE A 116 9.83 -6.44 -10.42
CA ILE A 116 9.02 -5.46 -9.69
C ILE A 116 7.57 -5.44 -10.22
N TYR A 117 7.39 -5.54 -11.54
CA TYR A 117 6.07 -5.51 -12.17
C TYR A 117 5.18 -6.68 -11.76
N PRO A 118 5.57 -7.96 -11.89
CA PRO A 118 4.73 -9.06 -11.44
C PRO A 118 4.51 -9.04 -9.92
N ALA A 119 5.49 -8.64 -9.10
CA ALA A 119 5.29 -8.48 -7.67
C ALA A 119 4.23 -7.41 -7.38
N LEU A 120 4.25 -6.29 -8.07
CA LEU A 120 3.26 -5.23 -7.94
C LEU A 120 1.86 -5.70 -8.35
N ILE A 121 1.73 -6.31 -9.53
CA ILE A 121 0.43 -6.77 -10.05
C ILE A 121 -0.20 -7.80 -9.10
N ILE A 122 0.56 -8.79 -8.66
CA ILE A 122 0.07 -9.81 -7.72
C ILE A 122 -0.33 -9.16 -6.38
N SER A 123 0.44 -8.18 -5.90
CA SER A 123 0.09 -7.45 -4.68
C SER A 123 -1.22 -6.69 -4.83
N MET A 124 -1.42 -6.01 -5.95
CA MET A 124 -2.65 -5.26 -6.23
C MET A 124 -3.86 -6.20 -6.33
N LEU A 125 -3.73 -7.33 -7.02
CA LEU A 125 -4.81 -8.33 -7.10
C LEU A 125 -5.14 -8.91 -5.73
N GLY A 126 -4.12 -9.31 -4.96
CA GLY A 126 -4.31 -9.86 -3.62
C GLY A 126 -4.99 -8.88 -2.66
N GLY A 127 -4.59 -7.62 -2.65
CA GLY A 127 -5.25 -6.62 -1.82
C GLY A 127 -6.68 -6.33 -2.24
N ARG A 128 -6.99 -6.35 -3.55
CA ARG A 128 -8.37 -6.21 -4.03
C ARG A 128 -9.26 -7.38 -3.59
N ILE A 129 -8.72 -8.59 -3.56
CA ILE A 129 -9.43 -9.76 -3.02
C ILE A 129 -9.72 -9.55 -1.54
N VAL A 130 -8.71 -9.13 -0.75
CA VAL A 130 -8.88 -8.85 0.68
C VAL A 130 -9.94 -7.75 0.89
N TRP A 131 -9.89 -6.66 0.13
CA TRP A 131 -10.90 -5.62 0.16
C TRP A 131 -12.31 -6.16 -0.10
N GLY A 132 -12.46 -6.99 -1.12
CA GLY A 132 -13.75 -7.60 -1.45
C GLY A 132 -14.30 -8.49 -0.35
N ILE A 133 -13.44 -9.34 0.25
CA ILE A 133 -13.81 -10.21 1.38
C ILE A 133 -14.28 -9.37 2.57
N VAL A 134 -13.49 -8.36 2.96
CA VAL A 134 -13.83 -7.48 4.09
C VAL A 134 -15.13 -6.73 3.81
N ARG A 135 -15.32 -6.19 2.60
CA ARG A 135 -16.55 -5.52 2.20
C ARG A 135 -17.78 -6.44 2.25
N TYR A 136 -17.62 -7.68 1.81
CA TYR A 136 -18.67 -8.69 1.87
C TYR A 136 -19.08 -9.02 3.31
N ILE A 137 -18.09 -9.25 4.18
CA ILE A 137 -18.35 -9.50 5.61
C ILE A 137 -19.05 -8.30 6.26
N MET A 138 -18.57 -7.09 6.01
CA MET A 138 -19.15 -5.88 6.57
C MET A 138 -20.58 -5.60 6.05
N ALA A 139 -20.85 -5.91 4.81
CA ALA A 139 -22.19 -5.80 4.24
C ALA A 139 -23.18 -6.74 4.93
N GLY A 140 -22.76 -7.99 5.17
CA GLY A 140 -23.59 -8.97 5.91
C GLY A 140 -23.88 -8.54 7.34
N LEU A 141 -22.91 -7.93 8.03
CA LEU A 141 -23.08 -7.43 9.39
C LEU A 141 -23.88 -6.12 9.47
N GLY A 142 -23.79 -5.27 8.46
CA GLY A 142 -24.42 -3.95 8.43
C GLY A 142 -25.74 -3.90 7.68
N GLY A 143 -26.27 -5.03 7.19
CA GLY A 143 -27.55 -5.08 6.45
C GLY A 143 -27.52 -4.35 5.10
N SER A 144 -26.33 -4.10 4.53
CA SER A 144 -26.17 -3.47 3.23
C SER A 144 -25.90 -4.53 2.15
N GLU A 145 -26.37 -4.30 0.92
CA GLU A 145 -26.10 -5.20 -0.18
C GLU A 145 -24.66 -5.01 -0.70
N PHE A 146 -23.94 -6.11 -0.87
CA PHE A 146 -22.67 -6.15 -1.58
C PHE A 146 -22.61 -7.44 -2.39
N ASN A 147 -22.64 -7.32 -3.69
CA ASN A 147 -22.67 -8.45 -4.63
C ASN A 147 -21.42 -8.50 -5.53
N ILE A 148 -21.30 -9.57 -6.31
CA ILE A 148 -20.14 -9.76 -7.21
C ILE A 148 -20.02 -8.62 -8.23
N SER A 149 -21.13 -8.08 -8.72
CA SER A 149 -21.11 -6.95 -9.66
C SER A 149 -20.52 -5.71 -9.02
N MET A 150 -20.88 -5.40 -7.77
CA MET A 150 -20.31 -4.28 -6.99
C MET A 150 -18.82 -4.51 -6.70
N PHE A 151 -18.43 -5.75 -6.43
CA PHE A 151 -17.01 -6.11 -6.27
C PHE A 151 -16.22 -5.85 -7.56
N VAL A 152 -16.67 -6.36 -8.69
CA VAL A 152 -16.00 -6.18 -9.99
C VAL A 152 -15.93 -4.71 -10.37
N ALA A 153 -17.02 -3.97 -10.18
CA ALA A 153 -17.04 -2.53 -10.44
C ALA A 153 -16.02 -1.78 -9.58
N GLY A 154 -16.00 -2.02 -8.26
CA GLY A 154 -15.11 -1.32 -7.33
C GLY A 154 -13.66 -1.76 -7.44
N ALA A 155 -13.42 -3.07 -7.59
CA ALA A 155 -12.07 -3.61 -7.62
C ALA A 155 -11.33 -3.38 -8.94
N PHE A 156 -12.05 -3.37 -10.06
CA PHE A 156 -11.47 -3.33 -11.39
C PHE A 156 -11.96 -2.16 -12.23
N THR A 157 -13.25 -2.09 -12.56
CA THR A 157 -13.77 -1.12 -13.54
C THR A 157 -13.45 0.33 -13.14
N ASN A 158 -13.79 0.72 -11.93
CA ASN A 158 -13.55 2.08 -11.44
C ASN A 158 -12.09 2.32 -11.05
N ALA A 159 -11.28 1.26 -10.90
CA ALA A 159 -9.90 1.33 -10.47
C ALA A 159 -8.90 1.29 -11.65
N ILE A 160 -9.35 1.12 -12.90
CA ILE A 160 -8.46 1.06 -14.08
C ILE A 160 -7.47 2.24 -14.12
N PRO A 161 -7.88 3.52 -13.95
CA PRO A 161 -6.93 4.63 -13.99
C PRO A 161 -5.87 4.53 -12.87
N ALA A 162 -6.29 4.14 -11.63
CA ALA A 162 -5.37 3.93 -10.53
C ALA A 162 -4.39 2.80 -10.81
N ILE A 163 -4.85 1.69 -11.37
CA ILE A 163 -4.02 0.53 -11.69
C ILE A 163 -2.91 0.93 -12.67
N ILE A 164 -3.28 1.64 -13.75
CA ILE A 164 -2.31 2.13 -14.75
C ILE A 164 -1.30 3.07 -14.10
N PHE A 165 -1.78 4.01 -13.28
CA PHE A 165 -0.93 4.98 -12.58
C PHE A 165 0.05 4.28 -11.62
N HIS A 166 -0.41 3.29 -10.86
CA HIS A 166 0.44 2.52 -9.97
C HIS A 166 1.51 1.70 -10.72
N ILE A 167 1.15 1.07 -11.85
CA ILE A 167 2.10 0.28 -12.67
C ILE A 167 3.23 1.16 -13.22
N VAL A 168 2.98 2.45 -13.43
CA VAL A 168 4.02 3.39 -13.89
C VAL A 168 4.82 3.94 -12.71
N ILE A 169 4.15 4.51 -11.71
CA ILE A 169 4.82 5.29 -10.65
C ILE A 169 5.57 4.39 -9.65
N VAL A 170 4.95 3.29 -9.20
CA VAL A 170 5.57 2.45 -8.17
C VAL A 170 6.90 1.84 -8.64
N PRO A 171 7.00 1.21 -9.82
CA PRO A 171 8.28 0.68 -10.29
C PRO A 171 9.35 1.75 -10.50
N LEU A 172 8.98 2.94 -11.00
CA LEU A 172 9.91 4.05 -11.17
C LEU A 172 10.55 4.47 -9.84
N VAL A 173 9.74 4.63 -8.79
CA VAL A 173 10.23 5.01 -7.47
C VAL A 173 11.06 3.88 -6.84
N VAL A 174 10.60 2.62 -6.93
CA VAL A 174 11.37 1.47 -6.40
C VAL A 174 12.71 1.34 -7.11
N MET A 175 12.77 1.51 -8.44
CA MET A 175 14.03 1.52 -9.19
C MET A 175 14.95 2.68 -8.81
N ALA A 176 14.39 3.85 -8.47
CA ALA A 176 15.18 4.97 -7.94
C ALA A 176 15.82 4.61 -6.61
N PHE A 177 15.07 3.99 -5.67
CA PHE A 177 15.63 3.48 -4.41
C PHE A 177 16.71 2.40 -4.62
N LYS A 178 16.61 1.58 -5.66
CA LYS A 178 17.71 0.65 -6.02
C LYS A 178 18.96 1.39 -6.48
N LYS A 179 18.83 2.42 -7.31
CA LYS A 179 19.98 3.21 -7.78
C LYS A 179 20.73 3.93 -6.66
N THR A 180 20.05 4.33 -5.59
CA THR A 180 20.69 4.94 -4.42
C THR A 180 21.44 3.93 -3.52
N GLY A 181 21.38 2.64 -3.85
CA GLY A 181 21.98 1.58 -3.03
C GLY A 181 21.22 1.26 -1.73
N TYR A 182 20.04 1.84 -1.56
CA TYR A 182 19.21 1.56 -0.37
C TYR A 182 18.63 0.15 -0.41
N LEU A 183 18.15 -0.28 -1.57
CA LEU A 183 17.74 -1.65 -1.85
C LEU A 183 18.94 -2.40 -2.43
N LYS A 184 19.73 -3.03 -1.55
CA LYS A 184 20.80 -3.93 -1.98
C LYS A 184 20.20 -5.19 -2.62
N ASP A 185 20.82 -5.65 -3.69
CA ASP A 185 20.51 -6.90 -4.38
C ASP A 185 20.73 -8.12 -3.48
#